data_65e20e260073ca848dec27f5b704210d
#
_entry.id   65e20e260073ca848dec27f5b704210d
#
_cell.length_a   1.000
_cell.length_b   1.000
_cell.length_c   1.000
_cell.angle_alpha   90.00
_cell.angle_beta   90.00
_cell.angle_gamma   90.00
#
_symmetry.space_group_name_H-M   'P 1'
#
loop_
_entity.id
_entity.type
_entity.pdbx_description
1 polymer ?
#
loop_
_entity_poly.entity_id
_entity_poly.type
_entity_poly.pdbx_seq_one_letter_code
_entity_poly.pdbx_strand_id
1 'polypeptide(L)'
;MDNENPAHAGWRLARENPKLVLLEVAWRWSFGILALLLLGWAVASVLHRVTISDADWVALRSLDLHDTPYTLAKIIILFWQDLLLVFATLLSALALAWMITATWGRAATLRILEGRSNTPAVAGLNLLRVLLFIVTLLAAVFAVEGAVWLSTPSAADPAELNWALYLLIVLIALPLIMIAWGILNWVLSLAPLFAVREQKGAFASLAAAFRSLRCNRKVYWSVSGVYGLYRGAALVALTVMGLLLAVLSQSKIVLGLLLALLLLYFAFADLLYVARLAAYLQIVEGQLPALQLPAAS
;
A
#
# COMPACT_ATOMS: atom_id res chain seq x y z
N MET A 1 15.38 -24.46 -23.70
CA MET A 1 14.62 -23.34 -23.08
C MET A 1 15.68 -22.38 -22.60
N ASP A 2 15.76 -21.24 -23.25
CA ASP A 2 16.74 -20.21 -22.93
C ASP A 2 16.58 -19.78 -21.46
N ASN A 3 17.68 -19.79 -20.73
CA ASN A 3 17.77 -19.43 -19.32
C ASN A 3 17.63 -17.90 -19.17
N GLU A 4 16.59 -17.32 -19.79
CA GLU A 4 16.34 -15.90 -19.72
C GLU A 4 16.01 -15.51 -18.28
N ASN A 5 16.63 -14.45 -17.79
CA ASN A 5 16.35 -13.93 -16.45
C ASN A 5 14.85 -13.56 -16.33
N PRO A 6 14.10 -14.11 -15.37
CA PRO A 6 12.66 -13.86 -15.21
C PRO A 6 12.29 -12.37 -15.15
N ALA A 7 13.19 -11.52 -14.63
CA ALA A 7 12.95 -10.08 -14.59
C ALA A 7 12.97 -9.47 -16.01
N HIS A 8 13.90 -9.88 -16.87
CA HIS A 8 13.93 -9.42 -18.26
C HIS A 8 12.71 -9.88 -19.06
N ALA A 9 12.33 -11.12 -18.91
CA ALA A 9 11.17 -11.69 -19.58
C ALA A 9 9.86 -11.01 -19.11
N GLY A 10 9.71 -10.72 -17.82
CA GLY A 10 8.57 -9.95 -17.30
C GLY A 10 8.49 -8.54 -17.88
N TRP A 11 9.64 -7.86 -18.02
CA TRP A 11 9.70 -6.54 -18.64
C TRP A 11 9.29 -6.58 -20.12
N ARG A 12 9.81 -7.55 -20.88
CA ARG A 12 9.47 -7.76 -22.29
C ARG A 12 7.96 -7.98 -22.45
N LEU A 13 7.38 -8.90 -21.67
CA LEU A 13 5.95 -9.21 -21.72
C LEU A 13 5.07 -7.99 -21.41
N ALA A 14 5.43 -7.19 -20.42
CA ALA A 14 4.71 -5.95 -20.10
C ALA A 14 4.78 -4.93 -21.26
N ARG A 15 5.93 -4.81 -21.93
CA ARG A 15 6.12 -3.89 -23.06
C ARG A 15 5.37 -4.33 -24.30
N GLU A 16 5.33 -5.64 -24.57
CA GLU A 16 4.63 -6.23 -25.72
C GLU A 16 3.10 -6.20 -25.55
N ASN A 17 2.62 -6.11 -24.30
CA ASN A 17 1.18 -6.10 -23.98
C ASN A 17 0.73 -4.79 -23.32
N PRO A 18 0.70 -3.65 -24.05
CA PRO A 18 0.32 -2.36 -23.49
C PRO A 18 -1.12 -2.35 -22.96
N LYS A 19 -2.01 -3.18 -23.50
CA LYS A 19 -3.40 -3.33 -23.02
C LYS A 19 -3.45 -3.79 -21.56
N LEU A 20 -2.51 -4.64 -21.14
CA LEU A 20 -2.39 -5.11 -19.77
C LEU A 20 -2.00 -3.98 -18.81
N VAL A 21 -1.03 -3.16 -19.23
CA VAL A 21 -0.58 -1.99 -18.46
C VAL A 21 -1.70 -0.96 -18.35
N LEU A 22 -2.37 -0.65 -19.47
CA LEU A 22 -3.50 0.29 -19.50
C LEU A 22 -4.65 -0.17 -18.58
N LEU A 23 -4.95 -1.46 -18.56
CA LEU A 23 -5.98 -2.02 -17.67
C LEU A 23 -5.58 -1.84 -16.19
N GLU A 24 -4.31 -2.11 -15.85
CA GLU A 24 -3.81 -1.94 -14.49
C GLU A 24 -3.85 -0.48 -14.05
N VAL A 25 -3.42 0.44 -14.92
CA VAL A 25 -3.54 1.90 -14.70
C VAL A 25 -5.02 2.29 -14.53
N ALA A 26 -5.88 1.85 -15.43
CA ALA A 26 -7.29 2.26 -15.44
C ALA A 26 -8.01 1.94 -14.12
N TRP A 27 -7.92 0.68 -13.63
CA TRP A 27 -8.62 0.34 -12.40
C TRP A 27 -8.00 0.97 -11.14
N ARG A 28 -6.68 1.14 -11.10
CA ARG A 28 -5.99 1.80 -9.97
C ARG A 28 -6.32 3.27 -9.90
N TRP A 29 -6.33 3.93 -11.04
CA TRP A 29 -6.64 5.36 -11.10
C TRP A 29 -8.13 5.61 -10.84
N SER A 30 -9.01 4.71 -11.28
CA SER A 30 -10.44 4.76 -10.91
C SER A 30 -10.63 4.70 -9.39
N PHE A 31 -9.91 3.80 -8.70
CA PHE A 31 -9.88 3.79 -7.24
C PHE A 31 -9.28 5.08 -6.67
N GLY A 32 -8.18 5.59 -7.25
CA GLY A 32 -7.54 6.84 -6.81
C GLY A 32 -8.48 8.04 -6.88
N ILE A 33 -9.24 8.17 -7.97
CA ILE A 33 -10.26 9.22 -8.14
C ILE A 33 -11.36 9.08 -7.07
N LEU A 34 -11.86 7.85 -6.88
CA LEU A 34 -12.89 7.60 -5.86
C LEU A 34 -12.36 7.89 -4.45
N ALA A 35 -11.11 7.54 -4.16
CA ALA A 35 -10.47 7.83 -2.88
C ALA A 35 -10.33 9.35 -2.64
N LEU A 36 -9.98 10.14 -3.67
CA LEU A 36 -9.94 11.60 -3.58
C LEU A 36 -11.32 12.21 -3.32
N LEU A 37 -12.37 11.68 -3.96
CA LEU A 37 -13.74 12.14 -3.71
C LEU A 37 -14.19 11.82 -2.28
N LEU A 38 -13.90 10.61 -1.78
CA LEU A 38 -14.20 10.21 -0.41
C LEU A 38 -13.41 11.04 0.61
N LEU A 39 -12.15 11.35 0.33
CA LEU A 39 -11.33 12.22 1.17
C LEU A 39 -11.89 13.65 1.18
N GLY A 40 -12.27 14.21 0.02
CA GLY A 40 -12.92 15.51 -0.09
C GLY A 40 -14.23 15.56 0.72
N TRP A 41 -15.05 14.51 0.64
CA TRP A 41 -16.25 14.37 1.47
C TRP A 41 -15.91 14.33 2.96
N ALA A 42 -14.88 13.59 3.38
CA ALA A 42 -14.47 13.51 4.77
C ALA A 42 -13.99 14.87 5.30
N VAL A 43 -13.15 15.58 4.54
CA VAL A 43 -12.70 16.93 4.88
C VAL A 43 -13.90 17.87 5.02
N ALA A 44 -14.82 17.90 4.07
CA ALA A 44 -16.04 18.71 4.14
C ALA A 44 -16.89 18.35 5.37
N SER A 45 -17.01 17.04 5.69
CA SER A 45 -17.74 16.56 6.86
C SER A 45 -17.10 17.01 8.18
N VAL A 46 -15.77 16.98 8.26
CA VAL A 46 -15.04 17.49 9.43
C VAL A 46 -15.26 19.00 9.57
N LEU A 47 -15.05 19.76 8.51
CA LEU A 47 -15.23 21.23 8.54
C LEU A 47 -16.67 21.65 8.90
N HIS A 48 -17.66 20.83 8.57
CA HIS A 48 -19.05 21.09 8.93
C HIS A 48 -19.38 20.77 10.40
N ARG A 49 -18.73 19.76 10.98
CA ARG A 49 -18.98 19.28 12.35
C ARG A 49 -18.10 19.98 13.40
N VAL A 50 -16.88 20.32 13.01
CA VAL A 50 -15.85 20.89 13.89
C VAL A 50 -15.90 22.41 13.79
N THR A 51 -16.40 23.06 14.84
CA THR A 51 -16.38 24.53 14.92
C THR A 51 -15.03 24.99 15.46
N ILE A 52 -14.19 25.49 14.57
CA ILE A 52 -12.86 26.03 14.91
C ILE A 52 -12.99 27.53 15.14
N SER A 53 -12.56 28.02 16.31
CA SER A 53 -12.59 29.47 16.59
C SER A 53 -11.57 30.22 15.73
N ASP A 54 -11.78 31.52 15.50
CA ASP A 54 -10.85 32.37 14.76
C ASP A 54 -9.45 32.38 15.39
N ALA A 55 -9.37 32.33 16.71
CA ALA A 55 -8.11 32.26 17.45
C ALA A 55 -7.35 30.91 17.14
N ASP A 56 -8.09 29.78 17.12
CA ASP A 56 -7.52 28.48 16.79
C ASP A 56 -7.06 28.45 15.31
N TRP A 57 -7.80 29.08 14.40
CA TRP A 57 -7.37 29.23 13.02
C TRP A 57 -6.08 30.04 12.86
N VAL A 58 -5.92 31.12 13.62
CA VAL A 58 -4.68 31.90 13.62
C VAL A 58 -3.51 31.07 14.12
N ALA A 59 -3.69 30.33 15.24
CA ALA A 59 -2.67 29.43 15.79
C ALA A 59 -2.28 28.32 14.79
N LEU A 60 -3.24 27.70 14.10
CA LEU A 60 -2.97 26.67 13.09
C LEU A 60 -2.22 27.22 11.86
N ARG A 61 -2.50 28.45 11.44
CA ARG A 61 -1.84 29.11 10.29
C ARG A 61 -0.45 29.62 10.58
N SER A 62 -0.15 29.94 11.85
CA SER A 62 1.16 30.44 12.26
C SER A 62 2.26 29.40 12.06
N LEU A 63 1.89 28.08 12.03
CA LEU A 63 2.80 26.93 11.98
C LEU A 63 3.85 27.00 13.11
N ASP A 64 3.53 27.65 14.22
CA ASP A 64 4.39 27.72 15.39
C ASP A 64 4.53 26.33 16.01
N LEU A 65 5.76 25.95 16.36
CA LEU A 65 6.08 24.62 16.88
C LEU A 65 5.45 24.32 18.24
N HIS A 66 5.01 25.35 18.97
CA HIS A 66 4.37 25.19 20.28
C HIS A 66 2.84 25.30 20.18
N ASP A 67 2.33 26.34 19.55
CA ASP A 67 0.91 26.66 19.51
C ASP A 67 0.12 25.75 18.59
N THR A 68 0.69 25.38 17.44
CA THR A 68 0.02 24.51 16.45
C THR A 68 -0.27 23.11 17.01
N PRO A 69 0.69 22.38 17.62
CA PRO A 69 0.41 21.05 18.20
C PRO A 69 -0.60 21.11 19.36
N TYR A 70 -0.50 22.13 20.21
CA TYR A 70 -1.44 22.32 21.32
C TYR A 70 -2.87 22.54 20.82
N THR A 71 -3.04 23.41 19.81
CA THR A 71 -4.34 23.70 19.20
C THR A 71 -4.91 22.47 18.50
N LEU A 72 -4.08 21.69 17.79
CA LEU A 72 -4.51 20.42 17.18
C LEU A 72 -4.96 19.42 18.23
N ALA A 73 -4.21 19.25 19.32
CA ALA A 73 -4.57 18.35 20.42
C ALA A 73 -5.91 18.75 21.05
N LYS A 74 -6.11 20.05 21.32
CA LYS A 74 -7.36 20.60 21.83
C LYS A 74 -8.54 20.28 20.91
N ILE A 75 -8.41 20.50 19.61
CA ILE A 75 -9.47 20.21 18.62
C ILE A 75 -9.77 18.71 18.58
N ILE A 76 -8.73 17.86 18.54
CA ILE A 76 -8.89 16.40 18.52
C ILE A 76 -9.64 15.94 19.78
N ILE A 77 -9.27 16.40 20.96
CA ILE A 77 -9.91 16.02 22.22
C ILE A 77 -11.38 16.48 22.25
N LEU A 78 -11.64 17.73 21.83
CA LEU A 78 -12.97 18.31 21.88
C LEU A 78 -13.96 17.63 20.91
N PHE A 79 -13.49 17.28 19.72
CA PHE A 79 -14.33 16.71 18.65
C PHE A 79 -14.03 15.22 18.37
N TRP A 80 -13.45 14.51 19.36
CA TRP A 80 -13.01 13.14 19.20
C TRP A 80 -14.06 12.20 18.60
N GLN A 81 -15.31 12.28 19.08
CA GLN A 81 -16.38 11.40 18.61
C GLN A 81 -16.75 11.67 17.14
N ASP A 82 -16.83 12.94 16.75
CA ASP A 82 -17.14 13.33 15.39
C ASP A 82 -16.02 12.94 14.42
N LEU A 83 -14.78 13.19 14.83
CA LEU A 83 -13.59 12.82 14.05
C LEU A 83 -13.49 11.30 13.89
N LEU A 84 -13.73 10.54 14.96
CA LEU A 84 -13.72 9.08 14.92
C LEU A 84 -14.80 8.54 13.99
N LEU A 85 -16.02 9.10 14.02
CA LEU A 85 -17.12 8.70 13.13
C LEU A 85 -16.76 8.95 11.66
N VAL A 86 -16.26 10.14 11.33
CA VAL A 86 -15.86 10.48 9.95
C VAL A 86 -14.71 9.58 9.50
N PHE A 87 -13.71 9.36 10.36
CA PHE A 87 -12.57 8.50 10.04
C PHE A 87 -12.99 7.04 9.83
N ALA A 88 -13.81 6.49 10.72
CA ALA A 88 -14.31 5.11 10.60
C ALA A 88 -15.15 4.92 9.32
N THR A 89 -16.01 5.90 8.99
CA THR A 89 -16.81 5.88 7.77
C THR A 89 -15.93 5.97 6.53
N LEU A 90 -14.97 6.88 6.51
CA LEU A 90 -14.01 7.03 5.43
C LEU A 90 -13.19 5.75 5.22
N LEU A 91 -12.64 5.19 6.29
CA LEU A 91 -11.83 3.97 6.22
C LEU A 91 -12.66 2.78 5.69
N SER A 92 -13.90 2.64 6.16
CA SER A 92 -14.81 1.58 5.72
C SER A 92 -15.18 1.74 4.24
N ALA A 93 -15.50 2.96 3.81
CA ALA A 93 -15.82 3.27 2.41
C ALA A 93 -14.60 3.04 1.48
N LEU A 94 -13.41 3.46 1.90
CA LEU A 94 -12.16 3.22 1.16
C LEU A 94 -11.83 1.73 1.06
N ALA A 95 -11.99 0.97 2.15
CA ALA A 95 -11.75 -0.46 2.16
C ALA A 95 -12.70 -1.20 1.21
N LEU A 96 -14.00 -0.86 1.22
CA LEU A 96 -15.00 -1.43 0.33
C LEU A 96 -14.73 -1.05 -1.14
N ALA A 97 -14.47 0.21 -1.42
CA ALA A 97 -14.15 0.70 -2.75
C ALA A 97 -12.90 0.00 -3.31
N TRP A 98 -11.85 -0.10 -2.49
CA TRP A 98 -10.64 -0.80 -2.88
C TRP A 98 -10.87 -2.30 -3.11
N MET A 99 -11.63 -2.96 -2.25
CA MET A 99 -11.95 -4.39 -2.40
C MET A 99 -12.67 -4.65 -3.72
N ILE A 100 -13.66 -3.83 -4.08
CA ILE A 100 -14.41 -3.95 -5.34
C ILE A 100 -13.49 -3.71 -6.53
N THR A 101 -12.85 -2.54 -6.60
CA THR A 101 -12.03 -2.14 -7.76
C THR A 101 -10.81 -3.07 -7.94
N ALA A 102 -10.13 -3.44 -6.85
CA ALA A 102 -9.00 -4.36 -6.90
C ALA A 102 -9.39 -5.78 -7.30
N THR A 103 -10.57 -6.25 -6.89
CA THR A 103 -11.04 -7.57 -7.30
C THR A 103 -11.31 -7.63 -8.80
N TRP A 104 -12.07 -6.68 -9.32
CA TRP A 104 -12.38 -6.61 -10.74
C TRP A 104 -11.13 -6.37 -11.60
N GLY A 105 -10.31 -5.40 -11.21
CA GLY A 105 -9.09 -5.07 -11.92
C GLY A 105 -8.11 -6.25 -11.98
N ARG A 106 -7.82 -6.87 -10.84
CA ARG A 106 -6.90 -8.04 -10.78
C ARG A 106 -7.45 -9.26 -11.49
N ALA A 107 -8.75 -9.55 -11.36
CA ALA A 107 -9.36 -10.66 -12.09
C ALA A 107 -9.27 -10.44 -13.60
N ALA A 108 -9.47 -9.21 -14.08
CA ALA A 108 -9.32 -8.85 -15.49
C ALA A 108 -7.86 -8.94 -15.96
N THR A 109 -6.90 -8.42 -15.19
CA THR A 109 -5.46 -8.53 -15.48
C THR A 109 -5.01 -10.00 -15.59
N LEU A 110 -5.40 -10.84 -14.62
CA LEU A 110 -5.05 -12.25 -14.62
C LEU A 110 -5.74 -13.03 -15.74
N ARG A 111 -6.97 -12.64 -16.09
CA ARG A 111 -7.68 -13.24 -17.24
C ARG A 111 -6.96 -12.99 -18.57
N ILE A 112 -6.36 -11.80 -18.74
CA ILE A 112 -5.56 -11.51 -19.94
C ILE A 112 -4.26 -12.32 -19.94
N LEU A 113 -3.62 -12.48 -18.77
CA LEU A 113 -2.34 -13.20 -18.64
C LEU A 113 -2.50 -14.72 -18.78
N GLU A 114 -3.52 -15.31 -18.16
CA GLU A 114 -3.70 -16.77 -18.03
C GLU A 114 -4.84 -17.34 -18.90
N GLY A 115 -5.60 -16.49 -19.58
CA GLY A 115 -6.80 -16.89 -20.30
C GLY A 115 -7.96 -17.39 -19.42
N ARG A 116 -7.78 -17.39 -18.10
CA ARG A 116 -8.73 -17.89 -17.10
C ARG A 116 -8.94 -16.86 -16.00
N SER A 117 -10.05 -16.97 -15.27
CA SER A 117 -10.32 -16.16 -14.09
C SER A 117 -10.86 -17.00 -12.95
N ASN A 118 -10.58 -16.59 -11.72
CA ASN A 118 -11.17 -17.15 -10.49
C ASN A 118 -11.53 -15.95 -9.57
N THR A 119 -12.52 -15.19 -10.00
CA THR A 119 -12.94 -13.96 -9.33
C THR A 119 -13.31 -14.17 -7.84
N PRO A 120 -14.04 -15.25 -7.44
CA PRO A 120 -14.35 -15.47 -6.02
C PRO A 120 -13.09 -15.66 -5.16
N ALA A 121 -12.11 -16.41 -5.65
CA ALA A 121 -10.86 -16.59 -4.91
C ALA A 121 -10.05 -15.29 -4.81
N VAL A 122 -10.00 -14.48 -5.88
CA VAL A 122 -9.35 -13.15 -5.88
C VAL A 122 -10.07 -12.21 -4.91
N ALA A 123 -11.41 -12.23 -4.86
CA ALA A 123 -12.18 -11.46 -3.88
C ALA A 123 -11.85 -11.86 -2.45
N GLY A 124 -11.80 -13.16 -2.15
CA GLY A 124 -11.40 -13.68 -0.85
C GLY A 124 -9.98 -13.26 -0.44
N LEU A 125 -9.02 -13.27 -1.36
CA LEU A 125 -7.65 -12.81 -1.12
C LEU A 125 -7.59 -11.30 -0.87
N ASN A 126 -8.40 -10.51 -1.57
CA ASN A 126 -8.49 -9.08 -1.33
C ASN A 126 -9.16 -8.76 0.02
N LEU A 127 -10.19 -9.53 0.41
CA LEU A 127 -10.77 -9.43 1.76
C LEU A 127 -9.73 -9.74 2.84
N LEU A 128 -8.96 -10.82 2.69
CA LEU A 128 -7.86 -11.14 3.62
C LEU A 128 -6.84 -10.01 3.70
N ARG A 129 -6.55 -9.33 2.58
CA ARG A 129 -5.64 -8.18 2.57
C ARG A 129 -6.20 -6.98 3.34
N VAL A 130 -7.49 -6.69 3.20
CA VAL A 130 -8.17 -5.62 3.98
C VAL A 130 -8.14 -5.96 5.47
N LEU A 131 -8.50 -7.19 5.85
CA LEU A 131 -8.44 -7.64 7.24
C LEU A 131 -7.03 -7.53 7.81
N LEU A 132 -6.02 -7.98 7.07
CA LEU A 132 -4.63 -7.86 7.47
C LEU A 132 -4.21 -6.39 7.65
N PHE A 133 -4.66 -5.50 6.76
CA PHE A 133 -4.40 -4.06 6.90
C PHE A 133 -5.02 -3.49 8.18
N ILE A 134 -6.27 -3.85 8.48
CA ILE A 134 -6.95 -3.43 9.71
C ILE A 134 -6.19 -3.95 10.96
N VAL A 135 -5.80 -5.23 10.95
CA VAL A 135 -5.00 -5.81 12.04
C VAL A 135 -3.67 -5.08 12.22
N THR A 136 -3.00 -4.73 11.11
CA THR A 136 -1.74 -3.98 11.14
C THR A 136 -1.93 -2.57 11.72
N LEU A 137 -3.02 -1.90 11.33
CA LEU A 137 -3.36 -0.58 11.85
C LEU A 137 -3.64 -0.64 13.36
N LEU A 138 -4.44 -1.60 13.81
CA LEU A 138 -4.71 -1.81 15.23
C LEU A 138 -3.42 -2.15 16.00
N ALA A 139 -2.56 -3.00 15.46
CA ALA A 139 -1.28 -3.32 16.07
C ALA A 139 -0.39 -2.07 16.21
N ALA A 140 -0.39 -1.16 15.22
CA ALA A 140 0.34 0.10 15.30
C ALA A 140 -0.23 1.02 16.38
N VAL A 141 -1.57 1.14 16.48
CA VAL A 141 -2.23 1.92 17.55
C VAL A 141 -1.86 1.35 18.91
N PHE A 142 -2.03 0.05 19.13
CA PHE A 142 -1.67 -0.59 20.40
C PHE A 142 -0.18 -0.50 20.73
N ALA A 143 0.70 -0.49 19.73
CA ALA A 143 2.13 -0.29 19.95
C ALA A 143 2.42 1.12 20.47
N VAL A 144 1.75 2.14 19.92
CA VAL A 144 1.88 3.53 20.37
C VAL A 144 1.29 3.70 21.76
N GLU A 145 0.08 3.20 22.03
CA GLU A 145 -0.54 3.25 23.35
C GLU A 145 0.30 2.50 24.40
N GLY A 146 0.79 1.30 24.05
CA GLY A 146 1.68 0.53 24.91
C GLY A 146 3.00 1.27 25.21
N ALA A 147 3.54 1.97 24.20
CA ALA A 147 4.73 2.81 24.40
C ALA A 147 4.47 3.95 25.40
N VAL A 148 3.32 4.63 25.29
CA VAL A 148 2.92 5.66 26.26
C VAL A 148 2.83 5.05 27.66
N TRP A 149 2.09 3.96 27.82
CA TRP A 149 1.89 3.30 29.11
C TRP A 149 3.20 2.84 29.77
N LEU A 150 4.12 2.27 28.99
CA LEU A 150 5.42 1.79 29.48
C LEU A 150 6.38 2.94 29.81
N SER A 151 6.21 4.10 29.17
CA SER A 151 7.09 5.27 29.32
C SER A 151 6.62 6.26 30.36
N THR A 152 5.45 6.06 30.96
CA THR A 152 4.88 6.90 32.01
C THR A 152 5.15 6.23 33.37
N PRO A 153 6.06 6.76 34.21
CA PRO A 153 6.47 6.10 35.47
C PRO A 153 5.37 6.09 36.52
N SER A 154 4.44 7.03 36.45
CA SER A 154 3.30 7.12 37.38
C SER A 154 2.01 7.42 36.61
N ALA A 155 0.97 6.66 36.90
CA ALA A 155 -0.36 6.93 36.36
C ALA A 155 -0.98 8.25 36.89
N ALA A 156 -0.38 8.86 37.94
CA ALA A 156 -0.88 10.07 38.59
C ALA A 156 -0.39 11.36 37.92
N ASP A 157 0.72 11.34 37.19
CA ASP A 157 1.25 12.52 36.50
C ASP A 157 1.74 12.20 35.09
N PRO A 158 0.88 12.39 34.05
CA PRO A 158 1.26 12.19 32.65
C PRO A 158 2.31 13.20 32.17
N ALA A 159 2.67 14.23 32.91
CA ALA A 159 3.73 15.18 32.55
C ALA A 159 5.14 14.55 32.65
N GLU A 160 5.28 13.41 33.32
CA GLU A 160 6.56 12.70 33.49
C GLU A 160 6.83 11.63 32.39
N LEU A 161 6.33 11.82 31.16
CA LEU A 161 6.61 10.90 30.07
C LEU A 161 8.12 10.82 29.79
N ASN A 162 8.69 9.63 29.89
CA ASN A 162 10.07 9.37 29.46
C ASN A 162 10.13 9.33 27.94
N TRP A 163 10.34 10.48 27.33
CA TRP A 163 10.38 10.64 25.85
C TRP A 163 11.42 9.75 25.16
N ALA A 164 12.57 9.51 25.81
CA ALA A 164 13.60 8.66 25.23
C ALA A 164 13.13 7.20 25.13
N LEU A 165 12.50 6.69 26.18
CA LEU A 165 11.94 5.34 26.20
C LEU A 165 10.75 5.20 25.21
N TYR A 166 9.85 6.19 25.21
CA TYR A 166 8.72 6.25 24.26
C TYR A 166 9.21 6.18 22.81
N LEU A 167 10.12 7.06 22.43
CA LEU A 167 10.67 7.07 21.07
C LEU A 167 11.40 5.78 20.72
N LEU A 168 12.15 5.20 21.64
CA LEU A 168 12.84 3.93 21.43
C LEU A 168 11.84 2.80 21.10
N ILE A 169 10.76 2.69 21.90
CA ILE A 169 9.74 1.65 21.70
C ILE A 169 9.04 1.86 20.34
N VAL A 170 8.61 3.08 20.02
CA VAL A 170 7.92 3.40 18.77
C VAL A 170 8.82 3.15 17.55
N LEU A 171 10.10 3.59 17.62
CA LEU A 171 11.08 3.39 16.55
C LEU A 171 11.42 1.93 16.30
N ILE A 172 11.23 1.04 17.26
CA ILE A 172 11.42 -0.40 17.07
C ILE A 172 10.10 -1.06 16.65
N ALA A 173 8.99 -0.80 17.34
CA ALA A 173 7.73 -1.50 17.14
C ALA A 173 7.11 -1.19 15.76
N LEU A 174 7.04 0.07 15.34
CA LEU A 174 6.42 0.43 14.08
C LEU A 174 7.15 -0.15 12.86
N PRO A 175 8.49 -0.08 12.73
CA PRO A 175 9.21 -0.77 11.65
C PRO A 175 8.99 -2.28 11.64
N LEU A 176 8.97 -2.94 12.79
CA LEU A 176 8.72 -4.38 12.86
C LEU A 176 7.30 -4.74 12.36
N ILE A 177 6.29 -3.98 12.75
CA ILE A 177 4.92 -4.13 12.26
C ILE A 177 4.87 -3.90 10.75
N MET A 178 5.54 -2.87 10.23
CA MET A 178 5.60 -2.58 8.80
C MET A 178 6.34 -3.66 8.00
N ILE A 179 7.41 -4.24 8.54
CA ILE A 179 8.12 -5.37 7.92
C ILE A 179 7.21 -6.60 7.87
N ALA A 180 6.53 -6.92 8.97
CA ALA A 180 5.58 -8.03 9.01
C ALA A 180 4.44 -7.84 7.98
N TRP A 181 3.86 -6.65 7.94
CA TRP A 181 2.90 -6.25 6.90
C TRP A 181 3.47 -6.44 5.49
N GLY A 182 4.68 -5.95 5.24
CA GLY A 182 5.33 -6.04 3.93
C GLY A 182 5.49 -7.48 3.46
N ILE A 183 5.94 -8.38 4.33
CA ILE A 183 6.11 -9.81 4.04
C ILE A 183 4.76 -10.46 3.73
N LEU A 184 3.75 -10.27 4.57
CA LEU A 184 2.43 -10.85 4.40
C LEU A 184 1.73 -10.30 3.14
N ASN A 185 1.82 -8.99 2.89
CA ASN A 185 1.29 -8.37 1.68
C ASN A 185 2.00 -8.86 0.42
N TRP A 186 3.29 -9.19 0.49
CA TRP A 186 4.02 -9.81 -0.62
C TRP A 186 3.47 -11.21 -0.94
N VAL A 187 3.26 -12.07 0.07
CA VAL A 187 2.63 -13.39 -0.13
C VAL A 187 1.24 -13.24 -0.75
N LEU A 188 0.41 -12.31 -0.21
CA LEU A 188 -0.92 -11.99 -0.75
C LEU A 188 -0.89 -11.41 -2.16
N SER A 189 0.24 -10.85 -2.61
CA SER A 189 0.36 -10.37 -3.99
C SER A 189 0.63 -11.49 -4.99
N LEU A 190 1.20 -12.62 -4.54
CA LEU A 190 1.45 -13.82 -5.35
C LEU A 190 0.27 -14.78 -5.38
N ALA A 191 -0.49 -14.86 -4.30
CA ALA A 191 -1.59 -15.81 -4.14
C ALA A 191 -2.65 -15.77 -5.28
N PRO A 192 -3.02 -14.63 -5.88
CA PRO A 192 -3.93 -14.58 -7.01
C PRO A 192 -3.46 -15.34 -8.26
N LEU A 193 -2.14 -15.45 -8.49
CA LEU A 193 -1.60 -16.26 -9.59
C LEU A 193 -1.95 -17.74 -9.41
N PHE A 194 -1.77 -18.27 -8.20
CA PHE A 194 -2.12 -19.63 -7.85
C PHE A 194 -3.63 -19.87 -7.87
N ALA A 195 -4.42 -18.87 -7.43
CA ALA A 195 -5.88 -18.95 -7.45
C ALA A 195 -6.44 -19.11 -8.85
N VAL A 196 -5.90 -18.37 -9.81
CA VAL A 196 -6.35 -18.43 -11.21
C VAL A 196 -5.79 -19.64 -11.92
N ARG A 197 -4.51 -19.95 -11.74
CA ARG A 197 -3.84 -21.03 -12.44
C ARG A 197 -4.29 -22.41 -11.99
N GLU A 198 -4.36 -22.63 -10.67
CA GLU A 198 -4.72 -23.91 -10.08
C GLU A 198 -6.23 -24.03 -9.78
N GLN A 199 -7.01 -22.98 -10.07
CA GLN A 199 -8.45 -22.87 -9.79
C GLN A 199 -8.80 -23.21 -8.33
N LYS A 200 -7.91 -22.82 -7.41
CA LYS A 200 -8.04 -23.06 -5.96
C LYS A 200 -8.74 -21.91 -5.26
N GLY A 201 -9.37 -22.20 -4.10
CA GLY A 201 -9.91 -21.18 -3.21
C GLY A 201 -8.83 -20.30 -2.58
N ALA A 202 -9.23 -19.19 -1.96
CA ALA A 202 -8.33 -18.15 -1.43
C ALA A 202 -7.25 -18.69 -0.46
N PHE A 203 -7.65 -19.49 0.54
CA PHE A 203 -6.71 -20.05 1.52
C PHE A 203 -5.73 -21.06 0.92
N ALA A 204 -6.23 -21.94 0.05
CA ALA A 204 -5.37 -22.91 -0.64
C ALA A 204 -4.35 -22.23 -1.55
N SER A 205 -4.75 -21.14 -2.21
CA SER A 205 -3.88 -20.31 -3.05
C SER A 205 -2.83 -19.56 -2.22
N LEU A 206 -3.21 -19.07 -1.05
CA LEU A 206 -2.29 -18.43 -0.10
C LEU A 206 -1.23 -19.44 0.39
N ALA A 207 -1.65 -20.66 0.75
CA ALA A 207 -0.74 -21.72 1.15
C ALA A 207 0.20 -22.16 0.01
N ALA A 208 -0.29 -22.19 -1.24
CA ALA A 208 0.53 -22.47 -2.43
C ALA A 208 1.56 -21.37 -2.67
N ALA A 209 1.17 -20.10 -2.57
CA ALA A 209 2.06 -18.94 -2.68
C ALA A 209 3.17 -18.99 -1.63
N PHE A 210 2.83 -19.29 -0.38
CA PHE A 210 3.80 -19.40 0.72
C PHE A 210 4.80 -20.51 0.48
N ARG A 211 4.34 -21.71 0.05
CA ARG A 211 5.21 -22.82 -0.30
C ARG A 211 6.16 -22.49 -1.45
N SER A 212 5.64 -21.89 -2.52
CA SER A 212 6.43 -21.46 -3.69
C SER A 212 7.52 -20.46 -3.28
N LEU A 213 7.18 -19.46 -2.46
CA LEU A 213 8.14 -18.49 -1.92
C LEU A 213 9.23 -19.17 -1.08
N ARG A 214 8.87 -20.16 -0.27
CA ARG A 214 9.83 -20.88 0.57
C ARG A 214 10.81 -21.70 -0.29
N CYS A 215 10.32 -22.35 -1.33
CA CYS A 215 11.15 -23.19 -2.21
C CYS A 215 12.08 -22.36 -3.11
N ASN A 216 11.63 -21.22 -3.62
CA ASN A 216 12.37 -20.41 -4.60
C ASN A 216 12.67 -18.99 -4.10
N ARG A 217 12.92 -18.86 -2.81
CA ARG A 217 13.12 -17.58 -2.14
C ARG A 217 14.11 -16.66 -2.88
N LYS A 218 15.26 -17.19 -3.32
CA LYS A 218 16.31 -16.39 -3.98
C LYS A 218 15.81 -15.74 -5.27
N VAL A 219 15.07 -16.48 -6.10
CA VAL A 219 14.58 -15.99 -7.40
C VAL A 219 13.51 -14.91 -7.19
N TYR A 220 12.56 -15.15 -6.28
CA TYR A 220 11.52 -14.15 -5.95
C TYR A 220 12.12 -12.87 -5.35
N TRP A 221 13.11 -13.00 -4.48
CA TRP A 221 13.82 -11.84 -3.92
C TRP A 221 14.60 -11.07 -4.98
N SER A 222 15.29 -11.77 -5.90
CA SER A 222 16.01 -11.13 -7.01
C SER A 222 15.05 -10.31 -7.89
N VAL A 223 13.94 -10.91 -8.33
CA VAL A 223 12.92 -10.20 -9.13
C VAL A 223 12.33 -9.02 -8.37
N SER A 224 11.95 -9.23 -7.09
CA SER A 224 11.41 -8.14 -6.26
C SER A 224 12.41 -7.02 -6.06
N GLY A 225 13.67 -7.37 -5.85
CA GLY A 225 14.76 -6.41 -5.65
C GLY A 225 15.02 -5.55 -6.87
N VAL A 226 15.07 -6.15 -8.07
CA VAL A 226 15.26 -5.44 -9.33
C VAL A 226 14.13 -4.42 -9.56
N TYR A 227 12.87 -4.85 -9.47
CA TYR A 227 11.75 -3.93 -9.66
C TYR A 227 11.58 -2.92 -8.53
N GLY A 228 11.94 -3.30 -7.28
CA GLY A 228 12.01 -2.39 -6.14
C GLY A 228 13.06 -1.30 -6.33
N LEU A 229 14.24 -1.65 -6.85
CA LEU A 229 15.31 -0.71 -7.16
C LEU A 229 14.88 0.29 -8.25
N TYR A 230 14.29 -0.16 -9.36
CA TYR A 230 13.77 0.73 -10.39
C TYR A 230 12.71 1.68 -9.86
N ARG A 231 11.79 1.18 -9.03
CA ARG A 231 10.77 2.02 -8.40
C ARG A 231 11.37 3.04 -7.44
N GLY A 232 12.36 2.63 -6.63
CA GLY A 232 13.08 3.51 -5.71
C GLY A 232 13.86 4.59 -6.46
N ALA A 233 14.59 4.23 -7.52
CA ALA A 233 15.31 5.16 -8.35
C ALA A 233 14.37 6.19 -9.02
N ALA A 234 13.22 5.74 -9.53
CA ALA A 234 12.22 6.64 -10.09
C ALA A 234 11.63 7.60 -9.04
N LEU A 235 11.41 7.11 -7.81
CA LEU A 235 10.93 7.97 -6.71
C LEU A 235 11.97 9.02 -6.33
N VAL A 236 13.25 8.64 -6.23
CA VAL A 236 14.33 9.58 -5.94
C VAL A 236 14.44 10.63 -7.07
N ALA A 237 14.40 10.20 -8.33
CA ALA A 237 14.41 11.10 -9.47
C ALA A 237 13.22 12.08 -9.44
N LEU A 238 12.01 11.61 -9.16
CA LEU A 238 10.82 12.43 -8.98
C LEU A 238 11.01 13.46 -7.86
N THR A 239 11.52 13.02 -6.70
CA THR A 239 11.73 13.89 -5.53
C THR A 239 12.75 14.99 -5.85
N VAL A 240 13.89 14.63 -6.44
CA VAL A 240 14.94 15.60 -6.84
C VAL A 240 14.39 16.59 -7.87
N MET A 241 13.69 16.10 -8.89
CA MET A 241 13.09 16.97 -9.92
C MET A 241 12.02 17.87 -9.32
N GLY A 242 11.19 17.33 -8.40
CA GLY A 242 10.17 18.09 -7.70
C GLY A 242 10.74 19.21 -6.84
N LEU A 243 11.82 18.94 -6.10
CA LEU A 243 12.53 19.94 -5.31
C LEU A 243 13.14 21.04 -6.20
N LEU A 244 13.79 20.66 -7.31
CA LEU A 244 14.36 21.62 -8.25
C LEU A 244 13.28 22.54 -8.83
N LEU A 245 12.14 21.98 -9.26
CA LEU A 245 11.03 22.77 -9.78
C LEU A 245 10.42 23.68 -8.71
N ALA A 246 10.28 23.22 -7.48
CA ALA A 246 9.74 24.01 -6.36
C ALA A 246 10.64 25.21 -6.00
N VAL A 247 11.97 25.05 -6.11
CA VAL A 247 12.94 26.14 -5.89
C VAL A 247 12.90 27.18 -7.03
N LEU A 248 12.67 26.73 -8.28
CA LEU A 248 12.73 27.61 -9.44
C LEU A 248 11.56 28.60 -9.52
N SER A 249 10.37 28.22 -9.11
CA SER A 249 9.20 29.11 -9.14
C SER A 249 7.99 28.50 -8.41
N GLN A 250 7.18 29.37 -7.77
CA GLN A 250 5.86 28.99 -7.22
C GLN A 250 4.72 29.28 -8.22
N SER A 251 4.98 29.26 -9.50
CA SER A 251 3.98 29.54 -10.53
C SER A 251 3.00 28.37 -10.71
N LYS A 252 1.80 28.66 -11.22
CA LYS A 252 0.79 27.64 -11.56
C LYS A 252 1.33 26.63 -12.60
N ILE A 253 2.26 27.06 -13.45
CA ILE A 253 2.92 26.19 -14.45
C ILE A 253 3.75 25.13 -13.75
N VAL A 254 4.54 25.51 -12.74
CA VAL A 254 5.34 24.57 -11.94
C VAL A 254 4.46 23.57 -11.22
N LEU A 255 3.34 23.99 -10.64
CA LEU A 255 2.36 23.10 -10.04
C LEU A 255 1.81 22.07 -11.07
N GLY A 256 1.49 22.53 -12.28
CA GLY A 256 1.07 21.65 -13.38
C GLY A 256 2.14 20.64 -13.77
N LEU A 257 3.40 21.06 -13.85
CA LEU A 257 4.55 20.17 -14.14
C LEU A 257 4.78 19.14 -13.01
N LEU A 258 4.67 19.55 -11.75
CA LEU A 258 4.78 18.65 -10.61
C LEU A 258 3.68 17.59 -10.64
N LEU A 259 2.44 17.99 -10.93
CA LEU A 259 1.33 17.05 -11.09
C LEU A 259 1.58 16.08 -12.25
N ALA A 260 2.04 16.57 -13.40
CA ALA A 260 2.35 15.71 -14.55
C ALA A 260 3.45 14.70 -14.23
N LEU A 261 4.53 15.12 -13.54
CA LEU A 261 5.60 14.23 -13.08
C LEU A 261 5.09 13.18 -12.10
N LEU A 262 4.23 13.55 -11.18
CA LEU A 262 3.62 12.63 -10.23
C LEU A 262 2.76 11.58 -10.95
N LEU A 263 1.93 11.99 -11.91
CA LEU A 263 1.13 11.08 -12.72
C LEU A 263 2.01 10.14 -13.56
N LEU A 264 3.08 10.65 -14.14
CA LEU A 264 4.06 9.84 -14.89
C LEU A 264 4.73 8.79 -13.98
N TYR A 265 5.11 9.17 -12.76
CA TYR A 265 5.64 8.23 -11.79
C TYR A 265 4.65 7.11 -11.45
N PHE A 266 3.37 7.43 -11.23
CA PHE A 266 2.37 6.40 -10.95
C PHE A 266 2.16 5.47 -12.14
N ALA A 267 2.09 5.99 -13.37
CA ALA A 267 1.99 5.17 -14.57
C ALA A 267 3.21 4.24 -14.73
N PHE A 268 4.42 4.75 -14.46
CA PHE A 268 5.64 3.95 -14.47
C PHE A 268 5.64 2.88 -13.36
N ALA A 269 5.20 3.22 -12.16
CA ALA A 269 5.07 2.27 -11.06
C ALA A 269 4.08 1.14 -11.37
N ASP A 270 2.99 1.43 -12.08
CA ASP A 270 2.02 0.45 -12.55
C ASP A 270 2.60 -0.46 -13.64
N LEU A 271 3.39 0.09 -14.58
CA LEU A 271 4.15 -0.69 -15.55
C LEU A 271 5.11 -1.67 -14.86
N LEU A 272 5.88 -1.19 -13.88
CA LEU A 272 6.80 -2.04 -13.10
C LEU A 272 6.04 -3.13 -12.32
N TYR A 273 4.85 -2.83 -11.84
CA TYR A 273 4.01 -3.83 -11.17
C TYR A 273 3.57 -4.94 -12.12
N VAL A 274 3.10 -4.60 -13.32
CA VAL A 274 2.71 -5.57 -14.37
C VAL A 274 3.91 -6.43 -14.77
N ALA A 275 5.06 -5.81 -15.00
CA ALA A 275 6.29 -6.51 -15.35
C ALA A 275 6.73 -7.50 -14.25
N ARG A 276 6.63 -7.09 -12.98
CA ARG A 276 6.90 -7.98 -11.84
C ARG A 276 5.91 -9.14 -11.76
N LEU A 277 4.62 -8.88 -11.99
CA LEU A 277 3.59 -9.93 -11.99
C LEU A 277 3.84 -10.96 -13.09
N ALA A 278 4.21 -10.50 -14.29
CA ALA A 278 4.58 -11.34 -15.42
C ALA A 278 5.84 -12.18 -15.13
N ALA A 279 6.86 -11.58 -14.47
CA ALA A 279 8.04 -12.31 -14.04
C ALA A 279 7.72 -13.42 -13.01
N TYR A 280 6.81 -13.14 -12.08
CA TYR A 280 6.35 -14.14 -11.11
C TYR A 280 5.58 -15.27 -11.77
N LEU A 281 4.79 -14.98 -12.79
CA LEU A 281 4.08 -15.98 -13.57
C LEU A 281 5.06 -16.99 -14.18
N GLN A 282 6.13 -16.52 -14.79
CA GLN A 282 7.17 -17.39 -15.37
C GLN A 282 7.88 -18.27 -14.34
N ILE A 283 8.14 -17.73 -13.14
CA ILE A 283 8.70 -18.53 -12.05
C ILE A 283 7.73 -19.65 -11.67
N VAL A 284 6.45 -19.37 -11.55
CA VAL A 284 5.40 -20.36 -11.24
C VAL A 284 5.29 -21.39 -12.38
N GLU A 285 5.43 -20.95 -13.63
CA GLU A 285 5.44 -21.86 -14.82
C GLU A 285 6.59 -22.84 -14.81
N GLY A 286 7.77 -22.38 -14.49
CA GLY A 286 8.96 -23.23 -14.41
C GLY A 286 8.93 -24.26 -13.26
N GLN A 287 8.08 -24.07 -12.27
CA GLN A 287 7.99 -24.95 -11.09
C GLN A 287 7.03 -26.14 -11.27
N LEU A 288 6.02 -26.04 -12.12
CA LEU A 288 4.98 -27.04 -12.24
C LEU A 288 5.46 -28.42 -12.75
N PRO A 289 6.42 -28.50 -13.68
CA PRO A 289 6.97 -29.80 -14.07
C PRO A 289 7.66 -30.54 -12.92
N ALA A 290 8.32 -29.79 -12.03
CA ALA A 290 9.04 -30.37 -10.88
C ALA A 290 8.11 -30.81 -9.73
N LEU A 291 6.93 -30.16 -9.60
CA LEU A 291 5.94 -30.50 -8.58
C LEU A 291 5.00 -31.63 -8.97
N GLN A 292 4.92 -31.96 -10.28
CA GLN A 292 4.07 -33.01 -10.81
C GLN A 292 4.79 -34.35 -10.96
N LEU A 293 6.10 -34.41 -10.76
CA LEU A 293 6.81 -35.70 -10.71
C LEU A 293 6.35 -36.43 -9.42
N PRO A 294 5.72 -37.61 -9.55
CA PRO A 294 5.43 -38.42 -8.37
C PRO A 294 6.73 -38.68 -7.64
N ALA A 295 6.71 -38.51 -6.33
CA ALA A 295 7.83 -38.94 -5.49
C ALA A 295 8.11 -40.40 -5.91
N ALA A 296 9.31 -40.66 -6.45
CA ALA A 296 9.73 -41.97 -6.83
C ALA A 296 9.58 -42.86 -5.60
N SER A 297 8.64 -43.80 -5.72
CA SER A 297 8.38 -44.86 -4.77
C SER A 297 9.59 -45.77 -4.59
#